data_c941f9c26f3847810f1a9db4cd081f07
#
_entry.id   c941f9c26f3847810f1a9db4cd081f07
#
_cell.length_a   1.000
_cell.length_b   1.000
_cell.length_c   1.000
_cell.angle_alpha   90.00
_cell.angle_beta   90.00
_cell.angle_gamma   90.00
#
_symmetry.space_group_name_H-M   'P 1'
#
loop_
_entity.id
_entity.type
_entity.pdbx_description
1 polymer ?
#
loop_
_entity_poly.entity_id
_entity_poly.type
_entity_poly.pdbx_seq_one_letter_code
_entity_poly.pdbx_strand_id
1 'polypeptide(L)'
;MTNILELLKNEKVEWKKIQDISKRIVSGGTPNRSNTKYYGGSIPWLRTQEIDFNEIHSTELYITEDGLANSSATLIEPNTIIVAMYGATAGKVALTKIPLTTNQACCNIEVNKEVIKYRYVYYWLVNNYKVLKSMGQGSQSNINSSIIKNFPIPIPSIETQEKIVEILDTLTNSVTELQSELQLRIKQYTYFRDMLLSEEYLNKVTKEMEEDRSVSIVTLGEIGEFTRGNGLQKKDFQEEGNPVIHYGQIYTKYSFSADKILSYVSDEIFSKLRKAQKNDILIATTSENIEDVGKSVVWLGDEEIGFSGDMYSYRTKQNPKFIAYFFQTNAFQKQKERKVTGTKMIRIHSDDMKNFEIPLPSLSLQNKIVRILDKFQVMLADTEGLLPEEIKQRQKQYEYYREKLLTFETDCDSTHARTHAH
;
A
#
# COMPACT_ATOMS: atom_id res chain seq x y z
N MET A 1 15.69 21.97 15.24
CA MET A 1 14.42 21.49 15.85
C MET A 1 14.25 21.86 17.32
N THR A 2 15.28 21.82 18.15
CA THR A 2 15.19 22.23 19.57
C THR A 2 14.69 23.67 19.73
N ASN A 3 15.10 24.57 18.86
CA ASN A 3 14.76 26.00 18.91
C ASN A 3 13.25 26.30 18.70
N ILE A 4 12.52 25.49 17.93
CA ILE A 4 11.09 25.71 17.67
C ILE A 4 10.20 25.31 18.86
N LEU A 5 10.57 24.22 19.57
CA LEU A 5 9.83 23.81 20.78
C LEU A 5 10.01 24.81 21.94
N GLU A 6 11.15 25.50 21.99
CA GLU A 6 11.39 26.59 22.93
C GLU A 6 10.57 27.84 22.56
N LEU A 7 10.44 28.12 21.25
CA LEU A 7 9.63 29.24 20.77
C LEU A 7 8.15 29.06 21.11
N LEU A 8 7.62 27.84 21.00
CA LEU A 8 6.24 27.52 21.35
C LEU A 8 5.91 27.69 22.84
N LYS A 9 6.90 27.47 23.75
CA LYS A 9 6.67 27.64 25.20
C LYS A 9 6.32 29.06 25.61
N ASN A 10 6.77 30.05 24.83
CA ASN A 10 6.56 31.47 25.09
C ASN A 10 5.54 32.11 24.15
N GLU A 11 4.99 31.32 23.22
CA GLU A 11 4.04 31.82 22.22
C GLU A 11 2.67 32.09 22.86
N LYS A 12 2.21 33.31 22.76
CA LYS A 12 0.85 33.68 23.19
C LYS A 12 -0.10 33.36 22.04
N VAL A 13 -1.12 32.55 22.31
CA VAL A 13 -2.13 32.19 21.33
C VAL A 13 -3.49 32.74 21.70
N GLU A 14 -4.19 33.28 20.72
CA GLU A 14 -5.61 33.58 20.81
C GLU A 14 -6.40 32.37 20.29
N TRP A 15 -7.39 31.90 21.06
CA TRP A 15 -8.25 30.83 20.60
C TRP A 15 -9.44 31.41 19.83
N LYS A 16 -9.61 30.98 18.59
CA LYS A 16 -10.73 31.34 17.69
C LYS A 16 -11.48 30.12 17.23
N LYS A 17 -12.66 30.30 16.66
CA LYS A 17 -13.39 29.27 15.96
C LYS A 17 -12.97 29.22 14.50
N ILE A 18 -13.08 28.08 13.85
CA ILE A 18 -12.78 27.94 12.41
C ILE A 18 -13.56 28.96 11.57
N GLN A 19 -14.82 29.25 11.91
CA GLN A 19 -15.61 30.26 11.20
C GLN A 19 -15.01 31.67 11.29
N ASP A 20 -14.38 32.02 12.40
CA ASP A 20 -13.88 33.38 12.66
C ASP A 20 -12.58 33.66 11.87
N ILE A 21 -11.92 32.62 11.39
CA ILE A 21 -10.69 32.68 10.59
C ILE A 21 -10.92 32.34 9.12
N SER A 22 -12.17 32.10 8.75
CA SER A 22 -12.54 31.68 7.39
C SER A 22 -13.16 32.83 6.60
N LYS A 23 -12.76 32.97 5.34
CA LYS A 23 -13.42 33.84 4.38
C LYS A 23 -14.79 33.28 4.00
N ARG A 24 -14.89 31.94 3.89
CA ARG A 24 -16.09 31.24 3.45
C ARG A 24 -16.05 29.79 3.94
N ILE A 25 -17.21 29.30 4.39
CA ILE A 25 -17.41 27.88 4.70
C ILE A 25 -18.69 27.43 4.02
N VAL A 26 -18.60 26.47 3.10
CA VAL A 26 -19.75 25.97 2.32
C VAL A 26 -19.71 24.46 2.25
N SER A 27 -20.90 23.86 2.18
CA SER A 27 -21.04 22.46 1.82
C SER A 27 -21.06 22.32 0.31
N GLY A 28 -20.64 21.16 -0.20
CA GLY A 28 -20.77 20.85 -1.60
C GLY A 28 -22.20 20.49 -2.00
N GLY A 29 -22.37 20.00 -3.21
CA GLY A 29 -23.65 19.57 -3.77
C GLY A 29 -23.52 18.36 -4.68
N THR A 30 -24.62 17.64 -4.86
CA THR A 30 -24.70 16.49 -5.76
C THR A 30 -25.73 16.78 -6.84
N PRO A 31 -25.31 16.83 -8.11
CA PRO A 31 -26.27 16.90 -9.21
C PRO A 31 -27.24 15.71 -9.20
N ASN A 32 -28.43 15.88 -9.74
CA ASN A 32 -29.42 14.80 -9.77
C ASN A 32 -28.84 13.54 -10.45
N ARG A 33 -28.71 12.47 -9.70
CA ARG A 33 -28.10 11.20 -10.16
C ARG A 33 -28.88 10.51 -11.28
N SER A 34 -30.19 10.77 -11.38
CA SER A 34 -31.02 10.21 -12.45
C SER A 34 -30.75 10.87 -13.81
N ASN A 35 -30.12 12.06 -13.83
CA ASN A 35 -29.76 12.74 -15.05
C ASN A 35 -28.28 12.51 -15.40
N THR A 36 -28.05 11.51 -16.23
CA THR A 36 -26.68 11.12 -16.65
C THR A 36 -25.95 12.23 -17.41
N LYS A 37 -26.67 13.21 -17.99
CA LYS A 37 -26.07 14.37 -18.68
C LYS A 37 -25.32 15.33 -17.75
N TYR A 38 -25.53 15.22 -16.45
CA TYR A 38 -24.85 16.06 -15.47
C TYR A 38 -23.46 15.53 -15.09
N TYR A 39 -23.08 14.34 -15.57
CA TYR A 39 -21.84 13.65 -15.24
C TYR A 39 -20.96 13.41 -16.47
N GLY A 40 -19.67 13.16 -16.25
CA GLY A 40 -18.71 12.89 -17.33
C GLY A 40 -18.24 14.15 -18.07
N GLY A 41 -18.39 15.34 -17.46
CA GLY A 41 -17.87 16.60 -18.01
C GLY A 41 -16.41 16.86 -17.70
N SER A 42 -16.07 18.16 -17.61
CA SER A 42 -14.70 18.64 -17.36
C SER A 42 -14.46 19.19 -15.96
N ILE A 43 -15.53 19.39 -15.16
CA ILE A 43 -15.43 19.98 -13.82
C ILE A 43 -15.16 18.88 -12.81
N PRO A 44 -14.00 18.87 -12.11
CA PRO A 44 -13.70 17.87 -11.10
C PRO A 44 -14.73 17.89 -9.98
N TRP A 45 -15.23 16.71 -9.55
CA TRP A 45 -16.24 16.57 -8.51
C TRP A 45 -15.81 15.52 -7.48
N LEU A 46 -15.36 16.02 -6.33
CA LEU A 46 -14.79 15.22 -5.25
C LEU A 46 -15.89 14.60 -4.36
N ARG A 47 -15.72 13.34 -4.01
CA ARG A 47 -16.54 12.65 -3.03
C ARG A 47 -15.76 12.38 -1.75
N THR A 48 -16.46 12.22 -0.63
CA THR A 48 -15.83 11.99 0.69
C THR A 48 -14.91 10.79 0.75
N GLN A 49 -15.12 9.77 -0.07
CA GLN A 49 -14.28 8.57 -0.12
C GLN A 49 -12.85 8.83 -0.62
N GLU A 50 -12.65 9.93 -1.35
CA GLU A 50 -11.34 10.36 -1.87
C GLU A 50 -10.54 11.18 -0.84
N ILE A 51 -11.15 11.49 0.33
CA ILE A 51 -10.55 12.30 1.41
C ILE A 51 -9.85 11.37 2.41
N ASP A 52 -8.51 11.46 2.46
CA ASP A 52 -7.68 10.64 3.35
C ASP A 52 -6.38 11.36 3.78
N PHE A 53 -6.49 12.55 4.39
CA PHE A 53 -5.35 13.36 4.84
C PHE A 53 -4.37 13.67 3.71
N ASN A 54 -4.89 13.92 2.52
CA ASN A 54 -4.15 14.03 1.28
C ASN A 54 -4.33 15.39 0.59
N GLU A 55 -3.47 15.67 -0.36
CA GLU A 55 -3.65 16.74 -1.32
C GLU A 55 -4.40 16.21 -2.55
N ILE A 56 -5.41 16.97 -3.02
CA ILE A 56 -6.24 16.60 -4.17
C ILE A 56 -5.73 17.28 -5.43
N HIS A 57 -5.14 16.52 -6.33
CA HIS A 57 -4.63 16.95 -7.62
C HIS A 57 -5.52 16.53 -8.79
N SER A 58 -6.45 15.60 -8.56
CA SER A 58 -7.45 15.12 -9.52
C SER A 58 -8.60 14.48 -8.75
N THR A 59 -9.71 14.20 -9.42
CA THR A 59 -10.87 13.50 -8.86
C THR A 59 -11.24 12.30 -9.74
N GLU A 60 -11.87 11.29 -9.13
CA GLU A 60 -12.35 10.12 -9.89
C GLU A 60 -13.53 10.48 -10.81
N LEU A 61 -14.35 11.43 -10.40
CA LEU A 61 -15.56 11.83 -11.14
C LEU A 61 -15.51 13.30 -11.52
N TYR A 62 -16.26 13.58 -12.61
CA TYR A 62 -16.41 14.92 -13.17
C TYR A 62 -17.89 15.21 -13.41
N ILE A 63 -18.28 16.47 -13.30
CA ILE A 63 -19.61 16.97 -13.66
C ILE A 63 -19.53 17.91 -14.85
N THR A 64 -20.67 18.13 -15.50
CA THR A 64 -20.80 19.08 -16.60
C THR A 64 -21.15 20.47 -16.09
N GLU A 65 -21.04 21.49 -16.94
CA GLU A 65 -21.54 22.85 -16.63
C GLU A 65 -23.04 22.83 -16.30
N ASP A 66 -23.84 22.03 -17.02
CA ASP A 66 -25.25 21.83 -16.71
C ASP A 66 -25.45 21.18 -15.33
N GLY A 67 -24.59 20.22 -14.96
CA GLY A 67 -24.62 19.59 -13.66
C GLY A 67 -24.29 20.57 -12.53
N LEU A 68 -23.31 21.46 -12.75
CA LEU A 68 -22.98 22.54 -11.83
C LEU A 68 -24.16 23.54 -11.72
N ALA A 69 -24.67 24.03 -12.82
CA ALA A 69 -25.72 25.05 -12.86
C ALA A 69 -27.06 24.57 -12.27
N ASN A 70 -27.36 23.27 -12.37
CA ASN A 70 -28.62 22.67 -11.89
C ASN A 70 -28.44 21.90 -10.57
N SER A 71 -27.46 22.27 -9.76
CA SER A 71 -27.25 21.66 -8.44
C SER A 71 -26.77 22.69 -7.41
N SER A 72 -26.67 22.28 -6.13
CA SER A 72 -26.05 23.07 -5.07
C SER A 72 -24.50 22.92 -5.05
N ALA A 73 -23.91 22.23 -6.02
CA ALA A 73 -22.46 22.13 -6.14
C ALA A 73 -21.88 23.53 -6.38
N THR A 74 -20.78 23.81 -5.73
CA THR A 74 -20.10 25.11 -5.80
C THR A 74 -18.65 24.88 -6.14
N LEU A 75 -18.11 25.64 -7.09
CA LEU A 75 -16.69 25.66 -7.38
C LEU A 75 -15.91 26.27 -6.19
N ILE A 76 -14.87 25.60 -5.77
CA ILE A 76 -13.95 26.05 -4.74
C ILE A 76 -12.54 26.21 -5.32
N GLU A 77 -11.82 27.15 -4.78
CA GLU A 77 -10.48 27.51 -5.25
C GLU A 77 -9.40 26.57 -4.70
N PRO A 78 -8.23 26.47 -5.36
CA PRO A 78 -7.07 25.78 -4.82
C PRO A 78 -6.69 26.27 -3.42
N ASN A 79 -6.16 25.36 -2.60
CA ASN A 79 -5.80 25.60 -1.20
C ASN A 79 -7.02 25.77 -0.26
N THR A 80 -8.19 25.34 -0.69
CA THR A 80 -9.36 25.15 0.18
C THR A 80 -9.21 23.85 0.96
N ILE A 81 -9.50 23.89 2.26
CA ILE A 81 -9.50 22.74 3.15
C ILE A 81 -10.86 22.05 3.05
N ILE A 82 -10.86 20.75 2.88
CA ILE A 82 -12.08 19.95 2.72
C ILE A 82 -12.17 18.96 3.87
N VAL A 83 -13.26 18.99 4.62
CA VAL A 83 -13.52 18.06 5.72
C VAL A 83 -14.68 17.14 5.34
N ALA A 84 -14.48 15.83 5.39
CA ALA A 84 -15.56 14.87 5.22
C ALA A 84 -16.49 14.87 6.42
N MET A 85 -17.81 15.00 6.19
CA MET A 85 -18.80 15.08 7.26
C MET A 85 -19.47 13.74 7.57
N TYR A 86 -19.55 12.82 6.61
CA TYR A 86 -20.34 11.60 6.73
C TYR A 86 -19.55 10.36 6.31
N GLY A 87 -20.00 9.20 6.82
CA GLY A 87 -19.51 7.89 6.44
C GLY A 87 -18.19 7.49 7.09
N ALA A 88 -17.52 6.51 6.51
CA ALA A 88 -16.26 5.95 7.04
C ALA A 88 -15.12 6.98 7.12
N THR A 89 -15.16 8.02 6.29
CA THR A 89 -14.18 9.09 6.23
C THR A 89 -14.54 10.30 7.08
N ALA A 90 -15.65 10.28 7.85
CA ALA A 90 -16.09 11.41 8.67
C ALA A 90 -14.94 11.94 9.56
N GLY A 91 -14.72 13.26 9.50
CA GLY A 91 -13.63 13.95 10.18
C GLY A 91 -12.29 13.95 9.44
N LYS A 92 -12.10 13.14 8.39
CA LYS A 92 -10.88 13.21 7.57
C LYS A 92 -10.83 14.51 6.79
N VAL A 93 -9.61 14.95 6.49
CA VAL A 93 -9.31 16.26 5.91
C VAL A 93 -8.50 16.09 4.63
N ALA A 94 -8.80 16.90 3.62
CA ALA A 94 -7.96 17.04 2.43
C ALA A 94 -7.71 18.52 2.10
N LEU A 95 -6.70 18.77 1.27
CA LEU A 95 -6.35 20.09 0.76
C LEU A 95 -6.43 20.05 -0.76
N THR A 96 -7.31 20.87 -1.38
CA THR A 96 -7.34 20.90 -2.84
C THR A 96 -6.21 21.69 -3.44
N LYS A 97 -5.61 21.18 -4.53
CA LYS A 97 -4.56 21.85 -5.34
C LYS A 97 -5.09 22.34 -6.69
N ILE A 98 -6.31 21.96 -7.02
CA ILE A 98 -6.99 22.35 -8.25
C ILE A 98 -8.34 23.00 -7.93
N PRO A 99 -8.91 23.82 -8.82
CA PRO A 99 -10.30 24.21 -8.72
C PRO A 99 -11.18 22.94 -8.86
N LEU A 100 -12.13 22.74 -7.96
CA LEU A 100 -13.02 21.59 -7.99
C LEU A 100 -14.36 21.87 -7.33
N THR A 101 -15.30 20.96 -7.49
CA THR A 101 -16.55 20.92 -6.75
C THR A 101 -16.57 19.71 -5.83
N THR A 102 -17.41 19.71 -4.79
CA THR A 102 -17.51 18.59 -3.84
C THR A 102 -18.96 18.14 -3.70
N ASN A 103 -19.18 16.92 -3.20
CA ASN A 103 -20.52 16.48 -2.85
C ASN A 103 -21.00 17.15 -1.54
N GLN A 104 -22.29 17.06 -1.24
CA GLN A 104 -22.89 17.67 -0.03
C GLN A 104 -22.35 17.13 1.31
N ALA A 105 -21.66 16.01 1.29
CA ALA A 105 -21.04 15.42 2.48
C ALA A 105 -19.65 16.01 2.80
N CYS A 106 -19.19 17.00 2.04
CA CYS A 106 -17.95 17.74 2.25
C CYS A 106 -18.26 19.12 2.81
N CYS A 107 -17.46 19.56 3.77
CA CYS A 107 -17.41 20.94 4.27
C CYS A 107 -16.12 21.58 3.76
N ASN A 108 -16.25 22.63 2.95
CA ASN A 108 -15.16 23.33 2.28
C ASN A 108 -14.86 24.63 3.03
N ILE A 109 -13.61 24.82 3.45
CA ILE A 109 -13.15 25.94 4.28
C ILE A 109 -12.14 26.74 3.51
N GLU A 110 -12.52 27.93 3.06
CA GLU A 110 -11.63 28.94 2.50
C GLU A 110 -11.19 29.89 3.63
N VAL A 111 -9.93 29.82 4.02
CA VAL A 111 -9.41 30.65 5.12
C VAL A 111 -9.13 32.08 4.69
N ASN A 112 -9.20 33.01 5.64
CA ASN A 112 -8.71 34.36 5.44
C ASN A 112 -7.19 34.39 5.53
N LYS A 113 -6.52 34.54 4.38
CA LYS A 113 -5.05 34.47 4.24
C LYS A 113 -4.31 35.59 4.98
N GLU A 114 -5.00 36.68 5.33
CA GLU A 114 -4.45 37.78 6.12
C GLU A 114 -4.31 37.43 7.60
N VAL A 115 -5.10 36.48 8.08
CA VAL A 115 -5.19 36.09 9.49
C VAL A 115 -4.45 34.79 9.78
N ILE A 116 -4.51 33.82 8.84
CA ILE A 116 -4.01 32.48 9.09
C ILE A 116 -3.54 31.77 7.81
N LYS A 117 -2.51 30.94 7.93
CA LYS A 117 -2.03 30.09 6.85
C LYS A 117 -2.93 28.85 6.69
N TYR A 118 -3.40 28.60 5.47
CA TYR A 118 -4.30 27.45 5.20
C TYR A 118 -3.66 26.10 5.55
N ARG A 119 -2.35 25.92 5.34
CA ARG A 119 -1.65 24.69 5.72
C ARG A 119 -1.58 24.50 7.24
N TYR A 120 -1.47 25.57 8.01
CA TYR A 120 -1.54 25.50 9.47
C TYR A 120 -2.91 25.00 9.91
N VAL A 121 -4.00 25.52 9.35
CA VAL A 121 -5.37 25.06 9.63
C VAL A 121 -5.55 23.59 9.20
N TYR A 122 -5.02 23.21 8.06
CA TYR A 122 -5.02 21.82 7.59
C TYR A 122 -4.34 20.89 8.61
N TYR A 123 -3.11 21.20 9.03
CA TYR A 123 -2.40 20.39 10.02
C TYR A 123 -3.07 20.38 11.39
N TRP A 124 -3.66 21.48 11.79
CA TRP A 124 -4.45 21.55 13.02
C TRP A 124 -5.63 20.56 12.98
N LEU A 125 -6.40 20.57 11.91
CA LEU A 125 -7.55 19.67 11.75
C LEU A 125 -7.11 18.21 11.62
N VAL A 126 -6.00 17.92 10.94
CA VAL A 126 -5.39 16.59 10.87
C VAL A 126 -4.98 16.10 12.25
N ASN A 127 -4.32 16.94 13.04
CA ASN A 127 -3.89 16.59 14.40
C ASN A 127 -5.08 16.31 15.33
N ASN A 128 -6.15 17.07 15.18
CA ASN A 128 -7.33 16.98 16.00
C ASN A 128 -8.46 16.12 15.40
N TYR A 129 -8.15 15.28 14.39
CA TYR A 129 -9.11 14.43 13.71
C TYR A 129 -9.96 13.58 14.68
N LYS A 130 -9.30 12.93 15.65
CA LYS A 130 -10.00 12.05 16.62
C LYS A 130 -10.97 12.82 17.49
N VAL A 131 -10.58 14.04 17.92
CA VAL A 131 -11.44 14.95 18.71
C VAL A 131 -12.62 15.40 17.87
N LEU A 132 -12.36 15.88 16.65
CA LEU A 132 -13.41 16.32 15.73
C LEU A 132 -14.41 15.20 15.44
N LYS A 133 -13.93 13.98 15.19
CA LYS A 133 -14.77 12.81 14.96
C LYS A 133 -15.58 12.40 16.18
N SER A 134 -15.04 12.52 17.40
CA SER A 134 -15.76 12.21 18.64
C SER A 134 -16.91 13.18 18.94
N MET A 135 -16.90 14.38 18.37
CA MET A 135 -18.02 15.34 18.44
C MET A 135 -19.18 14.96 17.51
N GLY A 136 -19.00 13.96 16.65
CA GLY A 136 -20.04 13.47 15.76
C GLY A 136 -21.19 12.78 16.50
N GLN A 137 -22.34 12.70 15.84
CA GLN A 137 -23.56 12.11 16.38
C GLN A 137 -23.96 10.85 15.60
N GLY A 138 -24.69 9.97 16.29
CA GLY A 138 -25.22 8.72 15.72
C GLY A 138 -24.19 7.60 15.63
N SER A 139 -24.63 6.42 15.16
CA SER A 139 -23.85 5.19 15.10
C SER A 139 -22.61 5.27 14.17
N GLN A 140 -22.60 6.22 13.25
CA GLN A 140 -21.50 6.45 12.29
C GLN A 140 -20.62 7.65 12.65
N SER A 141 -20.82 8.29 13.83
CA SER A 141 -20.08 9.50 14.25
C SER A 141 -20.06 10.58 13.16
N ASN A 142 -21.22 10.83 12.53
CA ASN A 142 -21.34 11.86 11.51
C ASN A 142 -21.19 13.24 12.14
N ILE A 143 -20.35 14.08 11.55
CA ILE A 143 -20.18 15.48 11.93
C ILE A 143 -20.99 16.38 11.00
N ASN A 144 -21.32 17.57 11.44
CA ASN A 144 -22.02 18.55 10.63
C ASN A 144 -21.21 19.85 10.50
N SER A 145 -21.62 20.69 9.57
CA SER A 145 -20.93 21.96 9.30
C SER A 145 -20.88 22.87 10.55
N SER A 146 -21.87 22.81 11.44
CA SER A 146 -21.88 23.62 12.69
C SER A 146 -20.78 23.19 13.65
N ILE A 147 -20.53 21.87 13.81
CA ILE A 147 -19.43 21.34 14.61
C ILE A 147 -18.09 21.86 14.06
N ILE A 148 -17.88 21.77 12.74
CA ILE A 148 -16.66 22.24 12.10
C ILE A 148 -16.48 23.75 12.26
N LYS A 149 -17.53 24.54 12.03
CA LYS A 149 -17.52 26.00 12.19
C LYS A 149 -17.14 26.45 13.60
N ASN A 150 -17.62 25.75 14.60
CA ASN A 150 -17.37 26.07 16.01
C ASN A 150 -16.11 25.38 16.58
N PHE A 151 -15.40 24.57 15.79
CA PHE A 151 -14.20 23.88 16.24
C PHE A 151 -13.11 24.89 16.61
N PRO A 152 -12.49 24.79 17.80
CA PRO A 152 -11.49 25.74 18.26
C PRO A 152 -10.16 25.55 17.55
N ILE A 153 -9.47 26.65 17.31
CA ILE A 153 -8.11 26.68 16.75
C ILE A 153 -7.29 27.77 17.45
N PRO A 154 -6.05 27.46 17.91
CA PRO A 154 -5.14 28.47 18.44
C PRO A 154 -4.49 29.24 17.30
N ILE A 155 -4.33 30.53 17.48
CA ILE A 155 -3.76 31.47 16.49
C ILE A 155 -2.42 31.99 17.02
N PRO A 156 -1.30 31.32 16.77
CA PRO A 156 0.02 31.87 17.05
C PRO A 156 0.39 32.93 16.02
N SER A 157 1.51 33.61 16.22
CA SER A 157 2.05 34.56 15.25
C SER A 157 2.21 33.93 13.85
N ILE A 158 2.07 34.75 12.82
CA ILE A 158 2.24 34.27 11.43
C ILE A 158 3.62 33.62 11.23
N GLU A 159 4.67 34.14 11.85
CA GLU A 159 6.01 33.58 11.81
C GLU A 159 6.04 32.17 12.43
N THR A 160 5.38 31.95 13.55
CA THR A 160 5.25 30.62 14.19
C THR A 160 4.43 29.67 13.34
N GLN A 161 3.33 30.13 12.74
CA GLN A 161 2.55 29.28 11.79
C GLN A 161 3.41 28.84 10.61
N GLU A 162 4.21 29.74 10.01
CA GLU A 162 5.11 29.43 8.89
C GLU A 162 6.16 28.40 9.27
N LYS A 163 6.82 28.56 10.42
CA LYS A 163 7.80 27.60 10.92
C LYS A 163 7.20 26.21 11.20
N ILE A 164 6.01 26.16 11.78
CA ILE A 164 5.29 24.90 12.01
C ILE A 164 5.00 24.22 10.66
N VAL A 165 4.47 24.97 9.70
CA VAL A 165 4.15 24.47 8.36
C VAL A 165 5.41 23.96 7.66
N GLU A 166 6.50 24.72 7.65
CA GLU A 166 7.78 24.34 7.03
C GLU A 166 8.30 23.01 7.56
N ILE A 167 8.28 22.81 8.89
CA ILE A 167 8.73 21.57 9.51
C ILE A 167 7.82 20.40 9.12
N LEU A 168 6.50 20.57 9.23
CA LEU A 168 5.56 19.51 8.93
C LEU A 168 5.53 19.16 7.44
N ASP A 169 5.66 20.15 6.55
CA ASP A 169 5.80 19.96 5.12
C ASP A 169 7.07 19.16 4.78
N THR A 170 8.20 19.52 5.38
CA THR A 170 9.48 18.81 5.18
C THR A 170 9.36 17.35 5.58
N LEU A 171 8.75 17.06 6.73
CA LEU A 171 8.56 15.70 7.22
C LEU A 171 7.58 14.91 6.33
N THR A 172 6.48 15.53 5.93
CA THR A 172 5.48 14.90 5.05
C THR A 172 6.05 14.59 3.68
N ASN A 173 6.78 15.55 3.08
CA ASN A 173 7.42 15.38 1.78
C ASN A 173 8.45 14.24 1.82
N SER A 174 9.27 14.16 2.88
CA SER A 174 10.23 13.05 3.04
C SER A 174 9.55 11.67 3.06
N VAL A 175 8.40 11.53 3.73
CA VAL A 175 7.62 10.28 3.71
C VAL A 175 7.10 9.98 2.31
N THR A 176 6.53 10.98 1.64
CA THR A 176 5.95 10.83 0.29
C THR A 176 7.01 10.47 -0.74
N GLU A 177 8.19 11.10 -0.67
CA GLU A 177 9.32 10.81 -1.56
C GLU A 177 9.82 9.38 -1.39
N LEU A 178 10.01 8.91 -0.15
CA LEU A 178 10.42 7.53 0.13
C LEU A 178 9.38 6.50 -0.34
N GLN A 179 8.08 6.78 -0.14
CA GLN A 179 7.00 5.93 -0.66
C GLN A 179 7.01 5.87 -2.18
N SER A 180 7.20 7.01 -2.84
CA SER A 180 7.29 7.10 -4.30
C SER A 180 8.51 6.35 -4.83
N GLU A 181 9.65 6.49 -4.18
CA GLU A 181 10.87 5.77 -4.53
C GLU A 181 10.67 4.25 -4.43
N LEU A 182 10.09 3.76 -3.34
CA LEU A 182 9.77 2.33 -3.17
C LEU A 182 8.90 1.82 -4.31
N GLN A 183 7.83 2.54 -4.65
CA GLN A 183 6.91 2.16 -5.73
C GLN A 183 7.61 2.16 -7.10
N LEU A 184 8.46 3.13 -7.37
CA LEU A 184 9.21 3.20 -8.61
C LEU A 184 10.20 2.03 -8.74
N ARG A 185 10.90 1.67 -7.67
CA ARG A 185 11.83 0.52 -7.66
C ARG A 185 11.11 -0.81 -7.90
N ILE A 186 9.94 -1.01 -7.26
CA ILE A 186 9.11 -2.20 -7.50
C ILE A 186 8.64 -2.25 -8.96
N LYS A 187 8.18 -1.13 -9.52
CA LYS A 187 7.78 -1.06 -10.93
C LYS A 187 8.95 -1.34 -11.88
N GLN A 188 10.11 -0.79 -11.59
CA GLN A 188 11.33 -1.01 -12.39
C GLN A 188 11.75 -2.48 -12.38
N TYR A 189 11.77 -3.10 -11.19
CA TYR A 189 12.05 -4.53 -11.07
C TYR A 189 11.07 -5.38 -11.88
N THR A 190 9.76 -5.12 -11.72
CA THR A 190 8.70 -5.84 -12.42
C THR A 190 8.86 -5.72 -13.93
N TYR A 191 9.14 -4.52 -14.43
CA TYR A 191 9.37 -4.27 -15.85
C TYR A 191 10.57 -5.06 -16.37
N PHE A 192 11.73 -4.98 -15.72
CA PHE A 192 12.93 -5.69 -16.15
C PHE A 192 12.78 -7.20 -16.04
N ARG A 193 12.15 -7.72 -15.00
CA ARG A 193 11.85 -9.15 -14.88
C ARG A 193 11.00 -9.63 -16.06
N ASP A 194 9.89 -8.97 -16.32
CA ASP A 194 8.97 -9.35 -17.38
C ASP A 194 9.62 -9.23 -18.77
N MET A 195 10.42 -8.19 -18.98
CA MET A 195 11.19 -8.00 -20.21
C MET A 195 12.23 -9.12 -20.42
N LEU A 196 13.07 -9.38 -19.41
CA LEU A 196 14.15 -10.39 -19.51
C LEU A 196 13.63 -11.82 -19.71
N LEU A 197 12.40 -12.10 -19.26
CA LEU A 197 11.74 -13.40 -19.38
C LEU A 197 10.74 -13.47 -20.54
N SER A 198 10.61 -12.40 -21.33
CA SER A 198 9.74 -12.40 -22.51
C SER A 198 10.34 -13.20 -23.67
N GLU A 199 9.48 -13.87 -24.44
CA GLU A 199 9.89 -14.59 -25.63
C GLU A 199 10.66 -13.71 -26.61
N GLU A 200 10.22 -12.47 -26.81
CA GLU A 200 10.86 -11.50 -27.71
C GLU A 200 12.32 -11.22 -27.30
N TYR A 201 12.57 -10.90 -26.03
CA TYR A 201 13.91 -10.64 -25.53
C TYR A 201 14.80 -11.89 -25.58
N LEU A 202 14.25 -13.04 -25.16
CA LEU A 202 14.97 -14.31 -25.16
C LEU A 202 15.40 -14.71 -26.57
N ASN A 203 14.52 -14.58 -27.57
CA ASN A 203 14.83 -14.83 -28.99
C ASN A 203 15.89 -13.87 -29.52
N LYS A 204 15.82 -12.57 -29.14
CA LYS A 204 16.82 -11.58 -29.54
C LYS A 204 18.20 -11.96 -29.01
N VAL A 205 18.32 -12.23 -27.70
CA VAL A 205 19.62 -12.56 -27.09
C VAL A 205 20.15 -13.90 -27.56
N THR A 206 19.32 -14.91 -27.80
CA THR A 206 19.72 -16.20 -28.36
C THR A 206 20.36 -16.02 -29.74
N LYS A 207 19.79 -15.17 -30.60
CA LYS A 207 20.38 -14.84 -31.92
C LYS A 207 21.73 -14.12 -31.79
N GLU A 208 21.84 -13.17 -30.82
CA GLU A 208 23.10 -12.45 -30.57
C GLU A 208 24.21 -13.36 -30.00
N MET A 209 23.84 -14.49 -29.39
CA MET A 209 24.78 -15.49 -28.88
C MET A 209 25.22 -16.51 -29.96
N GLU A 210 24.80 -16.32 -31.23
CA GLU A 210 25.08 -17.24 -32.36
C GLU A 210 24.65 -18.69 -32.07
N GLU A 211 23.62 -18.89 -31.24
CA GLU A 211 23.01 -20.19 -31.01
C GLU A 211 22.06 -20.50 -32.19
N ASP A 212 22.26 -21.60 -32.88
CA ASP A 212 21.44 -22.07 -34.02
C ASP A 212 19.99 -22.45 -33.60
N ARG A 213 19.64 -22.32 -32.35
CA ARG A 213 18.34 -22.71 -31.78
C ARG A 213 17.51 -21.49 -31.42
N SER A 214 16.31 -21.43 -31.97
CA SER A 214 15.28 -20.51 -31.47
C SER A 214 14.80 -20.92 -30.07
N VAL A 215 14.31 -19.95 -29.30
CA VAL A 215 13.64 -20.22 -28.02
C VAL A 215 12.37 -21.04 -28.29
N SER A 216 12.23 -22.16 -27.61
CA SER A 216 11.05 -23.01 -27.71
C SER A 216 10.01 -22.60 -26.67
N ILE A 217 8.76 -22.56 -27.08
CA ILE A 217 7.64 -22.52 -26.14
C ILE A 217 7.35 -23.96 -25.73
N VAL A 218 7.42 -24.23 -24.44
CA VAL A 218 7.19 -25.56 -23.86
C VAL A 218 6.25 -25.48 -22.70
N THR A 219 5.57 -26.58 -22.40
CA THR A 219 4.73 -26.65 -21.20
C THR A 219 5.56 -27.07 -19.97
N LEU A 220 5.12 -26.68 -18.79
CA LEU A 220 5.78 -27.09 -17.54
C LEU A 220 5.78 -28.63 -17.38
N GLY A 221 4.74 -29.32 -17.89
CA GLY A 221 4.66 -30.77 -17.86
C GLY A 221 5.68 -31.48 -18.73
N GLU A 222 6.17 -30.83 -19.80
CA GLU A 222 7.24 -31.39 -20.68
C GLU A 222 8.62 -31.27 -20.04
N ILE A 223 8.85 -30.31 -19.16
CA ILE A 223 10.18 -30.01 -18.63
C ILE A 223 10.35 -30.31 -17.14
N GLY A 224 9.30 -30.85 -16.48
CA GLY A 224 9.37 -31.19 -15.06
C GLY A 224 8.16 -31.97 -14.55
N GLU A 225 8.24 -32.36 -13.30
CA GLU A 225 7.25 -33.20 -12.64
C GLU A 225 6.68 -32.50 -11.40
N PHE A 226 5.35 -32.57 -11.25
CA PHE A 226 4.64 -32.06 -10.08
C PHE A 226 4.34 -33.22 -9.12
N THR A 227 4.77 -33.07 -7.87
CA THR A 227 4.43 -33.98 -6.77
C THR A 227 3.56 -33.25 -5.77
N ARG A 228 2.33 -33.74 -5.51
CA ARG A 228 1.45 -33.17 -4.51
C ARG A 228 1.92 -33.54 -3.11
N GLY A 229 1.95 -32.56 -2.18
CA GLY A 229 2.20 -32.80 -0.78
C GLY A 229 1.03 -33.51 -0.06
N ASN A 230 1.21 -33.82 1.20
CA ASN A 230 0.21 -34.52 2.00
C ASN A 230 0.31 -34.17 3.50
N GLY A 231 -0.74 -34.42 4.24
CA GLY A 231 -0.86 -34.70 5.65
C GLY A 231 -0.39 -33.67 6.69
N LEU A 232 0.49 -32.73 6.35
CA LEU A 232 1.07 -31.78 7.31
C LEU A 232 0.08 -30.70 7.74
N GLN A 233 -0.12 -30.55 9.06
CA GLN A 233 -0.94 -29.49 9.66
C GLN A 233 -0.09 -28.63 10.61
N LYS A 234 -0.52 -27.38 10.86
CA LYS A 234 0.21 -26.45 11.78
C LYS A 234 0.33 -26.98 13.21
N LYS A 235 -0.64 -27.80 13.67
CA LYS A 235 -0.61 -28.43 14.99
C LYS A 235 0.50 -29.47 15.16
N ASP A 236 1.06 -29.97 14.06
CA ASP A 236 2.10 -30.99 14.03
C ASP A 236 3.50 -30.39 14.24
N PHE A 237 3.61 -29.06 14.28
CA PHE A 237 4.90 -28.37 14.42
C PHE A 237 5.50 -28.56 15.79
N GLN A 238 6.83 -28.71 15.81
CA GLN A 238 7.67 -28.80 16.98
C GLN A 238 8.83 -27.81 16.87
N GLU A 239 9.53 -27.56 17.98
CA GLU A 239 10.70 -26.69 18.01
C GLU A 239 11.93 -27.32 17.34
N GLU A 240 12.04 -28.64 17.41
CA GLU A 240 13.14 -29.42 16.84
C GLU A 240 12.60 -30.67 16.16
N GLY A 241 13.38 -31.30 15.26
CA GLY A 241 13.03 -32.51 14.57
C GLY A 241 13.33 -32.47 13.08
N ASN A 242 12.46 -33.07 12.26
CA ASN A 242 12.65 -33.11 10.82
C ASN A 242 12.08 -31.87 10.12
N PRO A 243 12.78 -31.35 9.11
CA PRO A 243 12.46 -30.07 8.48
C PRO A 243 11.20 -30.16 7.62
N VAL A 244 10.30 -29.17 7.75
CA VAL A 244 9.06 -29.09 6.98
C VAL A 244 8.71 -27.67 6.55
N ILE A 245 7.98 -27.55 5.43
CA ILE A 245 7.37 -26.30 4.98
C ILE A 245 5.85 -26.49 4.81
N HIS A 246 5.08 -25.60 5.43
CA HIS A 246 3.63 -25.54 5.26
C HIS A 246 3.24 -24.42 4.29
N TYR A 247 2.20 -24.61 3.46
CA TYR A 247 1.81 -23.65 2.43
C TYR A 247 1.61 -22.21 2.96
N GLY A 248 1.03 -22.07 4.15
CA GLY A 248 0.86 -20.74 4.77
C GLY A 248 2.16 -19.99 5.07
N GLN A 249 3.29 -20.71 5.19
CA GLN A 249 4.60 -20.08 5.40
C GLN A 249 5.19 -19.52 4.10
N ILE A 250 4.80 -20.05 2.93
CA ILE A 250 5.19 -19.49 1.63
C ILE A 250 4.67 -18.06 1.49
N TYR A 251 3.50 -17.76 2.07
CA TYR A 251 2.91 -16.42 2.01
C TYR A 251 3.50 -15.44 3.03
N THR A 252 3.98 -15.95 4.18
CA THR A 252 4.22 -15.11 5.36
C THR A 252 5.66 -15.10 5.87
N LYS A 253 6.46 -16.11 5.52
CA LYS A 253 7.77 -16.36 6.14
C LYS A 253 8.91 -16.53 5.15
N TYR A 254 8.63 -17.10 3.97
CA TYR A 254 9.64 -17.36 2.97
C TYR A 254 9.61 -16.32 1.85
N SER A 255 10.79 -15.97 1.37
CA SER A 255 10.99 -15.12 0.20
C SER A 255 11.03 -15.97 -1.07
N PHE A 256 11.63 -15.46 -2.14
CA PHE A 256 11.78 -16.13 -3.44
C PHE A 256 12.50 -17.49 -3.37
N SER A 257 13.49 -17.62 -2.53
CA SER A 257 14.22 -18.86 -2.26
C SER A 257 14.56 -19.00 -0.80
N ALA A 258 14.80 -20.22 -0.32
CA ALA A 258 15.15 -20.53 1.05
C ALA A 258 16.16 -21.67 1.13
N ASP A 259 17.12 -21.54 2.03
CA ASP A 259 18.11 -22.54 2.41
C ASP A 259 18.01 -22.96 3.89
N LYS A 260 17.10 -22.29 4.65
CA LYS A 260 16.86 -22.54 6.07
C LYS A 260 15.40 -22.86 6.33
N ILE A 261 15.18 -23.75 7.30
CA ILE A 261 13.86 -24.17 7.74
C ILE A 261 13.44 -23.43 9.00
N LEU A 262 12.13 -23.19 9.11
CA LEU A 262 11.50 -22.46 10.22
C LEU A 262 10.59 -23.35 11.07
N SER A 263 10.35 -24.61 10.68
CA SER A 263 9.44 -25.51 11.37
C SER A 263 9.85 -26.94 11.22
N TYR A 264 9.61 -27.72 12.26
CA TYR A 264 10.02 -29.11 12.36
C TYR A 264 8.83 -29.98 12.77
N VAL A 265 8.95 -31.28 12.54
CA VAL A 265 7.98 -32.32 12.98
C VAL A 265 8.69 -33.56 13.48
N SER A 266 7.96 -34.45 14.17
CA SER A 266 8.48 -35.73 14.64
C SER A 266 8.83 -36.69 13.48
N ASP A 267 9.66 -37.69 13.75
CA ASP A 267 10.03 -38.74 12.80
C ASP A 267 8.78 -39.48 12.26
N GLU A 268 7.80 -39.72 13.10
CA GLU A 268 6.57 -40.40 12.71
C GLU A 268 5.80 -39.61 11.65
N ILE A 269 5.63 -38.31 11.83
CA ILE A 269 4.94 -37.44 10.87
C ILE A 269 5.78 -37.31 9.61
N PHE A 270 7.09 -37.00 9.76
CA PHE A 270 7.99 -36.82 8.64
C PHE A 270 8.05 -38.03 7.72
N SER A 271 8.07 -39.27 8.26
CA SER A 271 8.10 -40.49 7.46
C SER A 271 6.93 -40.63 6.50
N LYS A 272 5.76 -40.09 6.85
CA LYS A 272 4.52 -40.12 6.07
C LYS A 272 4.41 -39.00 5.03
N LEU A 273 5.22 -37.92 5.15
CA LEU A 273 5.16 -36.78 4.24
C LEU A 273 5.85 -37.05 2.91
N ARG A 274 5.39 -36.39 1.85
CA ARG A 274 6.14 -36.25 0.61
C ARG A 274 7.35 -35.35 0.84
N LYS A 275 8.45 -35.61 0.14
CA LYS A 275 9.72 -34.92 0.31
C LYS A 275 10.07 -34.08 -0.92
N ALA A 276 10.53 -32.87 -0.68
CA ALA A 276 11.19 -32.03 -1.65
C ALA A 276 12.70 -32.05 -1.38
N GLN A 277 13.46 -31.92 -2.45
CA GLN A 277 14.92 -31.92 -2.44
C GLN A 277 15.46 -30.57 -2.91
N LYS A 278 16.76 -30.35 -2.74
CA LYS A 278 17.45 -29.18 -3.26
C LYS A 278 17.11 -28.93 -4.73
N ASN A 279 16.82 -27.67 -5.05
CA ASN A 279 16.38 -27.20 -6.37
C ASN A 279 14.92 -27.57 -6.74
N ASP A 280 14.15 -28.18 -5.89
CA ASP A 280 12.71 -28.29 -6.09
C ASP A 280 12.06 -26.91 -5.86
N ILE A 281 11.01 -26.61 -6.63
CA ILE A 281 10.19 -25.42 -6.47
C ILE A 281 8.93 -25.81 -5.68
N LEU A 282 8.75 -25.26 -4.50
CA LEU A 282 7.56 -25.45 -3.68
C LEU A 282 6.50 -24.43 -4.03
N ILE A 283 5.32 -24.86 -4.42
CA ILE A 283 4.26 -24.00 -4.95
C ILE A 283 3.02 -24.15 -4.06
N ALA A 284 2.54 -23.05 -3.49
CA ALA A 284 1.29 -23.01 -2.74
C ALA A 284 0.09 -22.97 -3.69
N THR A 285 -0.83 -23.92 -3.54
CA THR A 285 -1.92 -24.15 -4.49
C THR A 285 -3.27 -23.63 -4.05
N THR A 286 -3.34 -23.01 -2.86
CA THR A 286 -4.58 -22.52 -2.25
C THR A 286 -4.35 -21.16 -1.61
N SER A 287 -5.15 -20.15 -1.95
CA SER A 287 -5.10 -18.80 -1.39
C SER A 287 -6.50 -18.17 -1.29
N GLU A 288 -6.61 -17.04 -0.60
CA GLU A 288 -7.84 -16.24 -0.53
C GLU A 288 -8.00 -15.31 -1.76
N ASN A 289 -6.95 -15.11 -2.53
CA ASN A 289 -6.95 -14.26 -3.73
C ASN A 289 -6.20 -14.92 -4.90
N ILE A 290 -6.44 -14.41 -6.11
CA ILE A 290 -5.87 -14.93 -7.35
C ILE A 290 -4.38 -14.58 -7.47
N GLU A 291 -3.98 -13.43 -6.98
CA GLU A 291 -2.60 -12.95 -7.07
C GLU A 291 -1.64 -13.89 -6.36
N ASP A 292 -1.99 -14.31 -5.15
CA ASP A 292 -1.14 -15.11 -4.28
C ASP A 292 -1.14 -16.61 -4.62
N VAL A 293 -2.26 -17.17 -5.11
CA VAL A 293 -2.28 -18.60 -5.48
C VAL A 293 -1.19 -18.88 -6.52
N GLY A 294 -0.44 -19.96 -6.34
CA GLY A 294 0.71 -20.30 -7.18
C GLY A 294 2.02 -19.62 -6.75
N LYS A 295 2.03 -18.87 -5.63
CA LYS A 295 3.27 -18.35 -5.05
C LYS A 295 4.23 -19.49 -4.73
N SER A 296 5.50 -19.30 -5.02
CA SER A 296 6.50 -20.36 -4.97
C SER A 296 7.77 -19.95 -4.25
N VAL A 297 8.48 -20.96 -3.74
CA VAL A 297 9.79 -20.83 -3.10
C VAL A 297 10.72 -21.89 -3.68
N VAL A 298 11.91 -21.51 -4.13
CA VAL A 298 12.95 -22.44 -4.55
C VAL A 298 13.69 -22.95 -3.32
N TRP A 299 13.68 -24.25 -3.09
CA TRP A 299 14.44 -24.86 -2.01
C TRP A 299 15.91 -25.01 -2.38
N LEU A 300 16.82 -24.38 -1.63
CA LEU A 300 18.24 -24.37 -1.87
C LEU A 300 19.04 -25.11 -0.78
N GLY A 301 18.39 -25.53 0.32
CA GLY A 301 19.03 -26.31 1.36
C GLY A 301 19.43 -27.70 0.90
N ASP A 302 20.40 -28.31 1.60
CA ASP A 302 20.92 -29.62 1.25
C ASP A 302 20.07 -30.78 1.79
N GLU A 303 19.19 -30.50 2.77
CA GLU A 303 18.33 -31.49 3.40
C GLU A 303 17.03 -31.70 2.64
N GLU A 304 16.52 -32.93 2.68
CA GLU A 304 15.15 -33.22 2.24
C GLU A 304 14.15 -32.62 3.23
N ILE A 305 13.08 -32.01 2.71
CA ILE A 305 12.06 -31.36 3.52
C ILE A 305 10.68 -31.94 3.22
N GLY A 306 9.86 -32.14 4.27
CA GLY A 306 8.46 -32.48 4.12
C GLY A 306 7.62 -31.25 3.76
N PHE A 307 6.51 -31.41 3.03
CA PHE A 307 5.65 -30.29 2.66
C PHE A 307 4.15 -30.63 2.70
N SER A 308 3.30 -29.60 2.89
CA SER A 308 1.87 -29.76 3.15
C SER A 308 1.05 -30.11 1.91
N GLY A 309 -0.18 -30.65 2.12
CA GLY A 309 -1.08 -31.13 1.06
C GLY A 309 -1.65 -30.06 0.13
N ASP A 310 -1.63 -28.77 0.54
CA ASP A 310 -2.01 -27.62 -0.28
C ASP A 310 -0.82 -27.01 -1.03
N MET A 311 0.15 -27.86 -1.38
CA MET A 311 1.35 -27.53 -2.13
C MET A 311 1.68 -28.58 -3.18
N TYR A 312 2.41 -28.14 -4.21
CA TYR A 312 3.18 -29.02 -5.09
C TYR A 312 4.67 -28.75 -4.91
N SER A 313 5.49 -29.80 -4.99
CA SER A 313 6.89 -29.73 -5.34
C SER A 313 7.00 -29.91 -6.85
N TYR A 314 7.70 -29.00 -7.52
CA TYR A 314 7.99 -29.08 -8.95
C TYR A 314 9.49 -29.32 -9.15
N ARG A 315 9.84 -30.43 -9.76
CA ARG A 315 11.21 -30.86 -10.04
C ARG A 315 11.50 -30.76 -11.52
N THR A 316 12.61 -30.14 -11.88
CA THR A 316 13.01 -29.94 -13.27
C THR A 316 14.53 -30.05 -13.45
N LYS A 317 14.98 -30.35 -14.69
CA LYS A 317 16.40 -30.30 -15.10
C LYS A 317 16.80 -28.87 -15.56
N GLN A 318 15.82 -27.96 -15.65
CA GLN A 318 16.08 -26.56 -16.00
C GLN A 318 16.55 -25.78 -14.76
N ASN A 319 16.96 -24.54 -14.94
CA ASN A 319 17.29 -23.71 -13.79
C ASN A 319 16.00 -23.39 -12.97
N PRO A 320 15.87 -23.87 -11.73
CA PRO A 320 14.64 -23.72 -10.95
C PRO A 320 14.31 -22.25 -10.65
N LYS A 321 15.33 -21.41 -10.46
CA LYS A 321 15.10 -19.98 -10.24
C LYS A 321 14.57 -19.29 -11.51
N PHE A 322 14.99 -19.70 -12.71
CA PHE A 322 14.46 -19.19 -13.97
C PHE A 322 12.94 -19.45 -14.06
N ILE A 323 12.52 -20.68 -13.76
CA ILE A 323 11.11 -21.06 -13.73
C ILE A 323 10.34 -20.27 -12.64
N ALA A 324 10.91 -20.17 -11.43
CA ALA A 324 10.28 -19.45 -10.34
C ALA A 324 10.15 -17.93 -10.61
N TYR A 325 11.13 -17.31 -11.29
CA TYR A 325 11.00 -15.92 -11.76
C TYR A 325 9.91 -15.77 -12.81
N PHE A 326 9.78 -16.74 -13.72
CA PHE A 326 8.71 -16.72 -14.72
C PHE A 326 7.32 -16.78 -14.05
N PHE A 327 7.14 -17.55 -12.96
CA PHE A 327 5.89 -17.59 -12.20
C PHE A 327 5.47 -16.23 -11.64
N GLN A 328 6.39 -15.30 -11.49
CA GLN A 328 6.09 -13.93 -11.05
C GLN A 328 5.72 -12.97 -12.18
N THR A 329 5.92 -13.35 -13.46
CA THR A 329 5.66 -12.49 -14.62
C THR A 329 4.17 -12.28 -14.89
N ASN A 330 3.84 -11.15 -15.50
CA ASN A 330 2.47 -10.89 -15.97
C ASN A 330 2.00 -11.93 -17.01
N ALA A 331 2.91 -12.48 -17.81
CA ALA A 331 2.61 -13.54 -18.78
C ALA A 331 2.09 -14.81 -18.08
N PHE A 332 2.75 -15.24 -17.02
CA PHE A 332 2.29 -16.37 -16.21
C PHE A 332 0.99 -16.05 -15.45
N GLN A 333 0.89 -14.86 -14.84
CA GLN A 333 -0.31 -14.47 -14.10
C GLN A 333 -1.57 -14.51 -14.98
N LYS A 334 -1.49 -14.03 -16.22
CA LYS A 334 -2.59 -14.12 -17.19
C LYS A 334 -2.97 -15.56 -17.55
N GLN A 335 -2.02 -16.49 -17.63
CA GLN A 335 -2.34 -17.91 -17.81
C GLN A 335 -3.04 -18.48 -16.59
N LYS A 336 -2.52 -18.17 -15.40
CA LYS A 336 -3.04 -18.61 -14.11
C LYS A 336 -4.49 -18.15 -13.89
N GLU A 337 -4.79 -16.88 -14.10
CA GLU A 337 -6.13 -16.29 -13.94
C GLU A 337 -7.23 -17.05 -14.70
N ARG A 338 -6.89 -17.65 -15.85
CA ARG A 338 -7.84 -18.40 -16.68
C ARG A 338 -8.11 -19.82 -16.16
N LYS A 339 -7.29 -20.31 -15.22
CA LYS A 339 -7.28 -21.70 -14.78
C LYS A 339 -7.61 -21.90 -13.32
N VAL A 340 -7.53 -20.86 -12.50
CA VAL A 340 -7.89 -20.93 -11.08
C VAL A 340 -9.39 -21.16 -10.89
N THR A 341 -9.75 -21.86 -9.83
CA THR A 341 -11.12 -22.19 -9.46
C THR A 341 -11.42 -21.79 -8.04
N GLY A 342 -12.70 -21.56 -7.73
CA GLY A 342 -13.18 -21.22 -6.39
C GLY A 342 -13.54 -19.74 -6.27
N THR A 343 -14.39 -19.42 -5.28
CA THR A 343 -14.87 -18.05 -5.01
C THR A 343 -14.39 -17.52 -3.68
N LYS A 344 -14.33 -18.36 -2.65
CA LYS A 344 -13.88 -18.00 -1.29
C LYS A 344 -12.46 -18.47 -1.02
N MET A 345 -12.10 -19.63 -1.57
CA MET A 345 -10.75 -20.19 -1.55
C MET A 345 -10.38 -20.51 -3.00
N ILE A 346 -9.40 -19.77 -3.51
CA ILE A 346 -8.89 -19.93 -4.87
C ILE A 346 -7.91 -21.09 -4.88
N ARG A 347 -8.04 -21.96 -5.89
CA ARG A 347 -7.18 -23.15 -6.05
C ARG A 347 -6.67 -23.27 -7.48
N ILE A 348 -5.48 -23.86 -7.59
CA ILE A 348 -4.90 -24.26 -8.87
C ILE A 348 -4.54 -25.75 -8.81
N HIS A 349 -4.86 -26.48 -9.86
CA HIS A 349 -4.63 -27.93 -9.95
C HIS A 349 -3.37 -28.26 -10.76
N SER A 350 -2.74 -29.42 -10.48
CA SER A 350 -1.52 -29.84 -11.18
C SER A 350 -1.71 -29.99 -12.68
N ASP A 351 -2.90 -30.45 -13.10
CA ASP A 351 -3.18 -30.67 -14.53
C ASP A 351 -3.28 -29.33 -15.28
N ASP A 352 -3.76 -28.28 -14.63
CA ASP A 352 -3.70 -26.93 -15.19
C ASP A 352 -2.28 -26.38 -15.20
N MET A 353 -1.51 -26.61 -14.13
CA MET A 353 -0.11 -26.18 -14.05
C MET A 353 0.79 -26.86 -15.06
N LYS A 354 0.58 -28.13 -15.36
CA LYS A 354 1.33 -28.86 -16.41
C LYS A 354 1.20 -28.22 -17.79
N ASN A 355 0.07 -27.57 -18.06
CA ASN A 355 -0.26 -26.95 -19.35
C ASN A 355 0.18 -25.48 -19.46
N PHE A 356 0.78 -24.89 -18.43
CA PHE A 356 1.31 -23.54 -18.56
C PHE A 356 2.55 -23.51 -19.44
N GLU A 357 2.53 -22.58 -20.37
CA GLU A 357 3.57 -22.38 -21.37
C GLU A 357 4.64 -21.42 -20.87
N ILE A 358 5.89 -21.76 -21.13
CA ILE A 358 7.06 -20.94 -20.79
C ILE A 358 8.02 -20.89 -22.00
N PRO A 359 8.54 -19.70 -22.35
CA PRO A 359 9.63 -19.59 -23.28
C PRO A 359 10.92 -20.13 -22.65
N LEU A 360 11.50 -21.18 -23.26
CA LEU A 360 12.63 -21.91 -22.72
C LEU A 360 13.87 -21.70 -23.57
N PRO A 361 14.82 -20.84 -23.17
CA PRO A 361 16.13 -20.70 -23.81
C PRO A 361 17.09 -21.79 -23.32
N SER A 362 18.33 -21.79 -23.85
CA SER A 362 19.42 -22.66 -23.39
C SER A 362 19.69 -22.46 -21.88
N LEU A 363 20.18 -23.51 -21.19
CA LEU A 363 20.57 -23.43 -19.77
C LEU A 363 21.62 -22.33 -19.51
N SER A 364 22.51 -22.09 -20.48
CA SER A 364 23.50 -21.01 -20.43
C SER A 364 22.81 -19.65 -20.30
N LEU A 365 21.80 -19.38 -21.12
CA LEU A 365 21.06 -18.13 -21.11
C LEU A 365 20.15 -18.05 -19.86
N GLN A 366 19.48 -19.14 -19.45
CA GLN A 366 18.75 -19.20 -18.21
C GLN A 366 19.62 -18.76 -17.01
N ASN A 367 20.82 -19.30 -16.89
CA ASN A 367 21.78 -18.97 -15.84
C ASN A 367 22.22 -17.49 -15.88
N LYS A 368 22.42 -16.92 -17.07
CA LYS A 368 22.76 -15.50 -17.23
C LYS A 368 21.63 -14.61 -16.73
N ILE A 369 20.39 -14.91 -17.14
CA ILE A 369 19.19 -14.14 -16.73
C ILE A 369 18.98 -14.25 -15.22
N VAL A 370 19.08 -15.45 -14.66
CA VAL A 370 18.95 -15.64 -13.21
C VAL A 370 19.98 -14.82 -12.43
N ARG A 371 21.24 -14.76 -12.88
CA ARG A 371 22.27 -13.91 -12.24
C ARG A 371 21.90 -12.42 -12.26
N ILE A 372 21.26 -11.95 -13.31
CA ILE A 372 20.81 -10.56 -13.40
C ILE A 372 19.63 -10.34 -12.45
N LEU A 373 18.63 -11.23 -12.49
CA LEU A 373 17.44 -11.13 -11.64
C LEU A 373 17.77 -11.31 -10.16
N ASP A 374 18.71 -12.19 -9.80
CA ASP A 374 19.19 -12.35 -8.42
C ASP A 374 19.81 -11.02 -7.89
N LYS A 375 20.57 -10.29 -8.72
CA LYS A 375 21.09 -8.97 -8.33
C LYS A 375 19.99 -7.96 -8.11
N PHE A 376 19.01 -7.93 -8.99
CA PHE A 376 17.83 -7.06 -8.81
C PHE A 376 17.03 -7.45 -7.56
N GLN A 377 16.89 -8.76 -7.29
CA GLN A 377 16.20 -9.25 -6.09
C GLN A 377 16.91 -8.83 -4.80
N VAL A 378 18.25 -8.89 -4.75
CA VAL A 378 19.02 -8.38 -3.60
C VAL A 378 18.81 -6.88 -3.43
N MET A 379 18.92 -6.10 -4.51
CA MET A 379 18.67 -4.64 -4.45
C MET A 379 17.23 -4.31 -4.02
N LEU A 380 16.26 -5.12 -4.44
CA LEU A 380 14.86 -4.96 -4.04
C LEU A 380 14.65 -5.37 -2.58
N ALA A 381 15.27 -6.47 -2.13
CA ALA A 381 15.18 -6.93 -0.74
C ALA A 381 15.76 -5.91 0.24
N ASP A 382 16.91 -5.30 -0.09
CA ASP A 382 17.48 -4.18 0.67
C ASP A 382 16.50 -3.00 0.68
N THR A 383 15.86 -2.72 -0.45
CA THR A 383 14.87 -1.66 -0.59
C THR A 383 13.59 -1.99 0.17
N GLU A 384 13.05 -3.20 0.06
CA GLU A 384 11.82 -3.67 0.75
C GLU A 384 12.05 -3.89 2.26
N GLY A 385 13.29 -4.05 2.71
CA GLY A 385 13.66 -4.14 4.12
C GLY A 385 13.89 -2.76 4.76
N LEU A 386 14.77 -1.97 4.16
CA LEU A 386 15.22 -0.70 4.73
C LEU A 386 14.25 0.46 4.49
N LEU A 387 13.72 0.62 3.27
CA LEU A 387 12.82 1.73 2.96
C LEU A 387 11.49 1.68 3.72
N PRO A 388 10.76 0.56 3.84
CA PRO A 388 9.56 0.52 4.66
C PRO A 388 9.81 0.82 6.14
N GLU A 389 10.94 0.37 6.70
CA GLU A 389 11.28 0.70 8.09
C GLU A 389 11.63 2.19 8.23
N GLU A 390 12.36 2.76 7.28
CA GLU A 390 12.63 4.21 7.25
C GLU A 390 11.34 5.01 7.08
N ILE A 391 10.45 4.64 6.17
CA ILE A 391 9.14 5.25 5.99
C ILE A 391 8.37 5.23 7.32
N LYS A 392 8.35 4.10 8.00
CA LYS A 392 7.68 3.94 9.30
C LYS A 392 8.31 4.82 10.39
N GLN A 393 9.64 4.93 10.42
CA GLN A 393 10.34 5.80 11.36
C GLN A 393 10.07 7.28 11.07
N ARG A 394 10.09 7.68 9.79
CA ARG A 394 9.74 9.05 9.36
C ARG A 394 8.28 9.38 9.67
N GLN A 395 7.37 8.43 9.47
CA GLN A 395 5.96 8.59 9.82
C GLN A 395 5.78 8.82 11.33
N LYS A 396 6.44 8.04 12.18
CA LYS A 396 6.43 8.25 13.64
C LYS A 396 7.04 9.60 14.03
N GLN A 397 8.11 10.00 13.36
CA GLN A 397 8.73 11.31 13.56
C GLN A 397 7.77 12.44 13.20
N TYR A 398 7.09 12.34 12.06
CA TYR A 398 6.05 13.28 11.67
C TYR A 398 4.92 13.36 12.69
N GLU A 399 4.38 12.23 13.15
CA GLU A 399 3.30 12.18 14.14
C GLU A 399 3.72 12.82 15.47
N TYR A 400 4.93 12.51 15.95
CA TYR A 400 5.47 13.12 17.17
C TYR A 400 5.61 14.64 17.05
N TYR A 401 6.23 15.15 15.97
CA TYR A 401 6.39 16.59 15.82
C TYR A 401 5.07 17.28 15.53
N ARG A 402 4.17 16.69 14.77
CA ARG A 402 2.83 17.23 14.56
C ARG A 402 2.10 17.44 15.89
N GLU A 403 2.10 16.43 16.76
CA GLU A 403 1.51 16.56 18.09
C GLU A 403 2.18 17.67 18.91
N LYS A 404 3.50 17.67 18.99
CA LYS A 404 4.25 18.66 19.79
C LYS A 404 4.13 20.09 19.28
N LEU A 405 4.15 20.29 17.96
CA LEU A 405 4.10 21.62 17.34
C LEU A 405 2.67 22.21 17.33
N LEU A 406 1.67 21.38 17.49
CA LEU A 406 0.26 21.76 17.49
C LEU A 406 -0.40 21.59 18.88
N THR A 407 0.37 21.47 19.95
CA THR A 407 -0.13 21.48 21.32
C THR A 407 0.13 22.85 21.93
N PHE A 408 -0.93 23.57 22.28
CA PHE A 408 -0.88 24.87 22.93
C PHE A 408 -1.62 24.78 24.28
N GLU A 409 -1.04 25.37 25.32
CA GLU A 409 -1.69 25.45 26.64
C GLU A 409 -2.94 26.31 26.56
N THR A 410 -4.03 25.85 27.16
CA THR A 410 -5.22 26.67 27.40
C THR A 410 -5.08 27.34 28.77
N ASP A 411 -5.49 28.61 28.90
CA ASP A 411 -5.45 29.36 30.19
C ASP A 411 -6.18 28.64 31.32
N CYS A 412 -6.99 27.59 31.05
CA CYS A 412 -7.65 26.76 32.04
C CYS A 412 -6.75 25.73 32.74
N ASP A 413 -5.64 25.29 32.11
CA ASP A 413 -4.79 24.27 32.73
C ASP A 413 -3.88 24.82 33.84
N SER A 414 -3.66 26.13 33.86
CA SER A 414 -2.86 26.79 34.92
C SER A 414 -3.55 26.80 36.27
N THR A 415 -4.86 26.55 36.37
CA THR A 415 -5.63 26.56 37.63
C THR A 415 -5.76 25.17 38.27
N HIS A 416 -5.59 24.06 37.52
CA HIS A 416 -5.72 22.71 38.11
C HIS A 416 -4.39 22.07 38.57
N ALA A 417 -3.25 22.62 38.13
CA ALA A 417 -1.95 22.12 38.58
C ALA A 417 -1.55 22.56 40.01
N ARG A 418 -2.34 23.47 40.66
CA ARG A 418 -2.07 23.96 42.01
C ARG A 418 -2.85 23.27 43.13
N THR A 419 -3.71 22.29 42.86
CA THR A 419 -4.58 21.65 43.85
C THR A 419 -4.18 20.23 44.26
N HIS A 420 -3.05 19.68 43.79
CA HIS A 420 -2.56 18.36 44.22
C HIS A 420 -1.13 18.38 44.78
N ALA A 421 -0.73 19.45 45.43
CA ALA A 421 0.47 19.48 46.26
C ALA A 421 0.06 19.91 47.69
N HIS A 422 -0.55 18.97 48.41
CA HIS A 422 -0.55 18.92 49.89
C HIS A 422 -0.78 17.47 50.33
#